data_419e95fc0bb71865e4f48f86510a537d
#
_entry.id   419e95fc0bb71865e4f48f86510a537d
#
_cell.length_a   1.000
_cell.length_b   1.000
_cell.length_c   1.000
_cell.angle_alpha   90.00
_cell.angle_beta   90.00
_cell.angle_gamma   90.00
#
_symmetry.space_group_name_H-M   'P 1'
#
loop_
_entity.id
_entity.type
_entity.pdbx_description
1 polymer ?
#
loop_
_entity_poly.entity_id
_entity_poly.type
_entity_poly.pdbx_seq_one_letter_code
_entity_poly.pdbx_strand_id
1 'polypeptide(L)'
;MLRRSVLLVLPALAACAGLPPIETASLPPGFVQGAGDPTRAAALHAGSVFGRQAQLAGQPGTAARAIAEMEYLAVELPSSPVARNPVPTLQPQMQVARREWRNALGVAADAPPQRVINGLIAASRALEEGRQDALRAALPPEVFTAGAEGTLARLGALPPLPRTAAAAASAERSLIQPERSPVASTL
;
A
#
# COMPACT_ATOMS: atom_id res chain seq x y z
N MET A 1 -35.24 -3.88 64.40
CA MET A 1 -33.92 -4.02 63.83
C MET A 1 -34.11 -4.19 62.31
N LEU A 2 -34.04 -3.08 61.54
CA LEU A 2 -34.18 -3.10 60.08
C LEU A 2 -32.81 -3.23 59.43
N ARG A 3 -32.55 -4.36 58.79
CA ARG A 3 -31.37 -4.55 57.91
C ARG A 3 -31.66 -3.89 56.57
N ARG A 4 -30.96 -2.78 56.30
CA ARG A 4 -30.95 -2.12 54.98
C ARG A 4 -29.94 -2.87 54.09
N SER A 5 -30.44 -3.64 53.13
CA SER A 5 -29.62 -4.22 52.05
C SER A 5 -29.42 -3.13 50.99
N VAL A 6 -28.19 -2.64 50.85
CA VAL A 6 -27.77 -1.74 49.77
C VAL A 6 -27.42 -2.60 48.56
N LEU A 7 -28.27 -2.62 47.54
CA LEU A 7 -27.94 -3.20 46.23
C LEU A 7 -26.98 -2.25 45.51
N LEU A 8 -25.73 -2.65 45.40
CA LEU A 8 -24.75 -2.03 44.49
C LEU A 8 -25.07 -2.41 43.07
N VAL A 9 -25.68 -1.51 42.31
CA VAL A 9 -25.82 -1.64 40.85
C VAL A 9 -24.51 -1.16 40.22
N LEU A 10 -23.69 -2.11 39.73
CA LEU A 10 -22.54 -1.78 38.88
C LEU A 10 -23.05 -1.39 37.49
N PRO A 11 -22.70 -0.19 36.96
CA PRO A 11 -22.95 0.14 35.58
C PRO A 11 -21.95 -0.67 34.74
N ALA A 12 -22.44 -1.64 33.96
CA ALA A 12 -21.69 -2.26 32.89
C ALA A 12 -21.48 -1.19 31.80
N LEU A 13 -20.31 -0.54 31.80
CA LEU A 13 -19.84 0.25 30.68
C LEU A 13 -19.58 -0.71 29.52
N ALA A 14 -20.55 -0.80 28.61
CA ALA A 14 -20.36 -1.43 27.32
C ALA A 14 -19.27 -0.68 26.58
N ALA A 15 -18.06 -1.23 26.58
CA ALA A 15 -16.98 -0.81 25.70
C ALA A 15 -17.41 -1.14 24.27
N CYS A 16 -18.03 -0.20 23.59
CA CYS A 16 -18.09 -0.20 22.13
C CYS A 16 -16.66 -0.10 21.63
N ALA A 17 -15.99 -1.25 21.44
CA ALA A 17 -14.77 -1.31 20.65
C ALA A 17 -15.17 -0.89 19.23
N GLY A 18 -14.97 0.40 18.92
CA GLY A 18 -15.19 0.91 17.58
C GLY A 18 -14.37 0.09 16.60
N LEU A 19 -15.00 -0.35 15.51
CA LEU A 19 -14.28 -0.97 14.41
C LEU A 19 -13.13 -0.03 14.01
N PRO A 20 -11.93 -0.57 13.73
CA PRO A 20 -10.82 0.25 13.28
C PRO A 20 -11.27 1.06 12.06
N PRO A 21 -10.87 2.34 11.94
CA PRO A 21 -11.24 3.17 10.80
C PRO A 21 -10.78 2.50 9.51
N ILE A 22 -11.66 2.53 8.50
CA ILE A 22 -11.31 2.02 7.17
C ILE A 22 -10.17 2.88 6.63
N GLU A 23 -9.02 2.25 6.36
CA GLU A 23 -7.90 2.93 5.71
C GLU A 23 -8.33 3.35 4.31
N THR A 24 -8.03 4.57 3.92
CA THR A 24 -8.18 5.08 2.55
C THR A 24 -6.87 5.66 2.07
N ALA A 25 -6.63 5.60 0.76
CA ALA A 25 -5.43 6.11 0.14
C ALA A 25 -5.75 6.72 -1.23
N SER A 26 -4.92 7.66 -1.66
CA SER A 26 -5.02 8.27 -2.98
C SER A 26 -3.64 8.48 -3.58
N LEU A 27 -3.56 8.40 -4.91
CA LEU A 27 -2.40 8.83 -5.66
C LEU A 27 -2.60 10.28 -6.11
N PRO A 28 -1.54 11.12 -6.10
CA PRO A 28 -1.65 12.50 -6.56
C PRO A 28 -2.15 12.58 -8.01
N PRO A 29 -2.94 13.60 -8.37
CA PRO A 29 -3.36 13.82 -9.75
C PRO A 29 -2.16 13.85 -10.71
N GLY A 30 -2.27 13.19 -11.85
CA GLY A 30 -1.21 13.13 -12.87
C GLY A 30 -0.04 12.21 -12.52
N PHE A 31 -0.04 11.56 -11.38
CA PHE A 31 1.01 10.61 -11.01
C PHE A 31 0.99 9.36 -11.90
N VAL A 32 -0.19 8.93 -12.28
CA VAL A 32 -0.40 7.80 -13.19
C VAL A 32 -0.94 8.31 -14.51
N GLN A 33 -0.16 8.19 -15.58
CA GLN A 33 -0.56 8.61 -16.93
C GLN A 33 -1.09 7.41 -17.73
N GLY A 34 -2.16 7.63 -18.48
CA GLY A 34 -2.49 6.78 -19.64
C GLY A 34 -3.56 5.71 -19.46
N ALA A 35 -4.02 5.36 -18.23
CA ALA A 35 -4.97 4.25 -18.08
C ALA A 35 -6.41 4.68 -17.71
N GLY A 36 -6.67 5.96 -17.56
CA GLY A 36 -8.00 6.48 -17.15
C GLY A 36 -8.42 6.10 -15.72
N ASP A 37 -7.88 5.02 -15.17
CA ASP A 37 -8.14 4.54 -13.81
C ASP A 37 -6.80 4.38 -13.06
N PRO A 38 -6.61 5.10 -11.94
CA PRO A 38 -5.35 5.08 -11.21
C PRO A 38 -4.99 3.71 -10.63
N THR A 39 -5.99 2.91 -10.24
CA THR A 39 -5.78 1.57 -9.68
C THR A 39 -5.23 0.62 -10.75
N ARG A 40 -5.81 0.66 -11.95
CA ARG A 40 -5.34 -0.14 -13.08
C ARG A 40 -3.91 0.23 -13.46
N ALA A 41 -3.63 1.51 -13.56
CA ALA A 41 -2.31 1.97 -13.97
C ALA A 41 -1.23 1.66 -12.91
N ALA A 42 -1.54 1.83 -11.62
CA ALA A 42 -0.65 1.43 -10.53
C ALA A 42 -0.36 -0.08 -10.57
N ALA A 43 -1.37 -0.92 -10.80
CA ALA A 43 -1.18 -2.37 -10.87
C ALA A 43 -0.32 -2.81 -12.07
N LEU A 44 -0.55 -2.21 -13.24
CA LEU A 44 0.26 -2.48 -14.44
C LEU A 44 1.72 -2.07 -14.25
N HIS A 45 1.96 -0.87 -13.72
CA HIS A 45 3.31 -0.39 -13.47
C HIS A 45 4.02 -1.21 -12.40
N ALA A 46 3.39 -1.43 -11.24
CA ALA A 46 3.96 -2.24 -10.17
C ALA A 46 4.23 -3.68 -10.62
N GLY A 47 3.32 -4.31 -11.37
CA GLY A 47 3.51 -5.64 -11.96
C GLY A 47 4.74 -5.71 -12.87
N SER A 48 4.87 -4.72 -13.77
CA SER A 48 6.04 -4.61 -14.66
C SER A 48 7.35 -4.43 -13.90
N VAL A 49 7.37 -3.56 -12.89
CA VAL A 49 8.57 -3.23 -12.11
C VAL A 49 9.01 -4.41 -11.25
N PHE A 50 8.11 -4.98 -10.45
CA PHE A 50 8.43 -6.11 -9.57
C PHE A 50 8.62 -7.42 -10.32
N GLY A 51 8.07 -7.58 -11.52
CA GLY A 51 8.38 -8.68 -12.42
C GLY A 51 9.85 -8.69 -12.89
N ARG A 52 10.54 -7.57 -12.78
CA ARG A 52 11.95 -7.38 -13.15
C ARG A 52 12.73 -6.69 -12.04
N GLN A 53 12.49 -7.07 -10.80
CA GLN A 53 13.03 -6.38 -9.61
C GLN A 53 14.54 -6.14 -9.64
N ALA A 54 15.31 -7.03 -10.26
CA ALA A 54 16.77 -6.88 -10.40
C ALA A 54 17.16 -5.55 -11.10
N GLN A 55 16.28 -5.00 -11.95
CA GLN A 55 16.52 -3.74 -12.65
C GLN A 55 16.33 -2.51 -11.74
N LEU A 56 15.80 -2.68 -10.52
CA LEU A 56 15.67 -1.60 -9.54
C LEU A 56 16.99 -1.25 -8.85
N ALA A 57 18.02 -2.09 -8.96
CA ALA A 57 19.32 -1.79 -8.36
C ALA A 57 19.87 -0.45 -8.88
N GLY A 58 20.21 0.45 -7.96
CA GLY A 58 20.64 1.81 -8.29
C GLY A 58 19.55 2.76 -8.79
N GLN A 59 18.28 2.37 -8.71
CA GLN A 59 17.13 3.15 -9.20
C GLN A 59 16.18 3.56 -8.06
N PRO A 60 16.62 4.33 -7.05
CA PRO A 60 15.83 4.62 -5.85
C PRO A 60 14.52 5.36 -6.17
N GLY A 61 14.48 6.21 -7.19
CA GLY A 61 13.28 6.94 -7.63
C GLY A 61 12.21 5.99 -8.16
N THR A 62 12.59 5.07 -9.06
CA THR A 62 11.69 4.05 -9.61
C THR A 62 11.19 3.10 -8.51
N ALA A 63 12.08 2.68 -7.61
CA ALA A 63 11.72 1.84 -6.47
C ALA A 63 10.72 2.53 -5.53
N ALA A 64 10.95 3.81 -5.19
CA ALA A 64 10.06 4.60 -4.36
C ALA A 64 8.65 4.71 -4.99
N ARG A 65 8.59 5.01 -6.28
CA ARG A 65 7.33 5.07 -7.02
C ARG A 65 6.59 3.74 -6.99
N ALA A 66 7.24 2.64 -7.33
CA ALA A 66 6.61 1.34 -7.39
C ALA A 66 6.11 0.87 -6.02
N ILE A 67 6.84 1.16 -4.92
CA ILE A 67 6.39 0.84 -3.56
C ILE A 67 5.23 1.74 -3.13
N ALA A 68 5.21 3.02 -3.50
CA ALA A 68 4.06 3.90 -3.26
C ALA A 68 2.80 3.37 -3.94
N GLU A 69 2.90 2.88 -5.16
CA GLU A 69 1.81 2.24 -5.89
C GLU A 69 1.34 0.95 -5.20
N MET A 70 2.26 0.11 -4.71
CA MET A 70 1.90 -1.08 -3.94
C MET A 70 1.22 -0.72 -2.61
N GLU A 71 1.66 0.32 -1.92
CA GLU A 71 1.02 0.81 -0.69
C GLU A 71 -0.41 1.30 -0.97
N TYR A 72 -0.62 2.03 -2.07
CA TYR A 72 -1.93 2.45 -2.56
C TYR A 72 -2.83 1.24 -2.87
N LEU A 73 -2.32 0.28 -3.66
CA LEU A 73 -3.07 -0.91 -4.05
C LEU A 73 -3.46 -1.78 -2.84
N ALA A 74 -2.62 -1.86 -1.81
CA ALA A 74 -2.92 -2.63 -0.61
C ALA A 74 -4.13 -2.08 0.17
N VAL A 75 -4.44 -0.79 0.01
CA VAL A 75 -5.56 -0.11 0.67
C VAL A 75 -6.78 -0.07 -0.25
N GLU A 76 -6.62 0.38 -1.49
CA GLU A 76 -7.74 0.71 -2.37
C GLU A 76 -8.25 -0.48 -3.20
N LEU A 77 -7.37 -1.44 -3.54
CA LEU A 77 -7.77 -2.54 -4.42
C LEU A 77 -8.91 -3.40 -3.87
N PRO A 78 -8.99 -3.70 -2.55
CA PRO A 78 -10.10 -4.48 -1.98
C PRO A 78 -11.47 -3.82 -2.11
N SER A 79 -11.52 -2.48 -2.17
CA SER A 79 -12.75 -1.68 -2.28
C SER A 79 -12.97 -1.11 -3.69
N SER A 80 -12.02 -1.33 -4.60
CA SER A 80 -12.07 -0.77 -5.93
C SER A 80 -13.19 -1.39 -6.78
N PRO A 81 -14.07 -0.57 -7.41
CA PRO A 81 -15.07 -1.08 -8.34
C PRO A 81 -14.46 -1.69 -9.61
N VAL A 82 -13.16 -1.43 -9.86
CA VAL A 82 -12.42 -2.01 -10.99
C VAL A 82 -12.01 -3.46 -10.70
N ALA A 83 -11.87 -3.83 -9.44
CA ALA A 83 -11.67 -5.22 -8.99
C ALA A 83 -13.00 -6.01 -9.02
N ARG A 84 -13.66 -6.07 -10.17
CA ARG A 84 -14.98 -6.69 -10.35
C ARG A 84 -15.02 -8.20 -10.06
N ASN A 85 -13.86 -8.85 -10.03
CA ASN A 85 -13.69 -10.22 -9.58
C ASN A 85 -12.67 -10.23 -8.44
N PRO A 86 -13.09 -10.02 -7.19
CA PRO A 86 -12.17 -10.10 -6.06
C PRO A 86 -11.59 -11.51 -6.03
N VAL A 87 -10.29 -11.63 -6.35
CA VAL A 87 -9.56 -12.86 -6.08
C VAL A 87 -9.53 -12.98 -4.56
N PRO A 88 -10.21 -13.96 -3.94
CA PRO A 88 -10.37 -14.00 -2.47
C PRO A 88 -9.04 -13.99 -1.72
N THR A 89 -7.98 -14.41 -2.39
CA THR A 89 -6.61 -14.45 -1.83
C THR A 89 -5.83 -13.16 -2.02
N LEU A 90 -6.28 -12.20 -2.84
CA LEU A 90 -5.51 -11.00 -3.18
C LEU A 90 -5.33 -10.08 -1.98
N GLN A 91 -6.38 -9.82 -1.21
CA GLN A 91 -6.29 -8.96 -0.03
C GLN A 91 -5.30 -9.49 1.01
N PRO A 92 -5.37 -10.75 1.47
CA PRO A 92 -4.37 -11.28 2.39
C PRO A 92 -2.96 -11.31 1.79
N GLN A 93 -2.80 -11.58 0.49
CA GLN A 93 -1.50 -11.48 -0.19
C GLN A 93 -0.93 -10.06 -0.12
N MET A 94 -1.74 -9.04 -0.41
CA MET A 94 -1.33 -7.64 -0.33
C MET A 94 -0.91 -7.26 1.09
N GLN A 95 -1.62 -7.71 2.13
CA GLN A 95 -1.25 -7.42 3.53
C GLN A 95 0.07 -8.10 3.94
N VAL A 96 0.33 -9.30 3.45
CA VAL A 96 1.62 -9.99 3.67
C VAL A 96 2.75 -9.27 2.94
N ALA A 97 2.53 -8.89 1.69
CA ALA A 97 3.49 -8.14 0.89
C ALA A 97 3.76 -6.75 1.49
N ARG A 98 2.73 -6.07 2.01
CA ARG A 98 2.85 -4.77 2.68
C ARG A 98 3.84 -4.83 3.85
N ARG A 99 3.79 -5.86 4.66
CA ARG A 99 4.78 -6.06 5.73
C ARG A 99 6.19 -6.26 5.18
N GLU A 100 6.34 -6.95 4.06
CA GLU A 100 7.64 -7.21 3.45
C GLU A 100 8.32 -5.90 3.00
N TRP A 101 7.67 -5.07 2.17
CA TRP A 101 8.29 -3.81 1.72
C TRP A 101 8.41 -2.77 2.83
N ARG A 102 7.45 -2.69 3.77
CA ARG A 102 7.56 -1.78 4.92
C ARG A 102 8.77 -2.13 5.79
N ASN A 103 9.00 -3.41 6.05
CA ASN A 103 10.18 -3.87 6.80
C ASN A 103 11.47 -3.59 6.02
N ALA A 104 11.50 -3.86 4.73
CA ALA A 104 12.68 -3.61 3.89
C ALA A 104 13.08 -2.13 3.90
N LEU A 105 12.12 -1.22 3.86
CA LEU A 105 12.36 0.22 3.90
C LEU A 105 12.54 0.79 5.32
N GLY A 106 12.09 0.07 6.36
CA GLY A 106 12.02 0.59 7.72
C GLY A 106 10.90 1.62 7.87
N VAL A 107 9.72 1.34 7.30
CA VAL A 107 8.53 2.14 7.55
C VAL A 107 8.00 1.84 8.95
N ALA A 108 7.66 2.87 9.73
CA ALA A 108 7.09 2.71 11.06
C ALA A 108 5.79 1.89 10.99
N ALA A 109 5.59 0.99 11.96
CA ALA A 109 4.50 0.02 11.92
C ALA A 109 3.11 0.67 11.91
N ASP A 110 2.99 1.80 12.60
CA ASP A 110 1.79 2.62 12.74
C ASP A 110 1.68 3.76 11.72
N ALA A 111 2.66 3.88 10.79
CA ALA A 111 2.63 4.93 9.78
C ALA A 111 1.40 4.81 8.89
N PRO A 112 0.56 5.87 8.81
CA PRO A 112 -0.61 5.87 7.94
C PRO A 112 -0.20 5.66 6.47
N PRO A 113 -0.96 4.85 5.70
CA PRO A 113 -0.66 4.57 4.29
C PRO A 113 -0.43 5.83 3.46
N GLN A 114 -1.30 6.81 3.62
CA GLN A 114 -1.22 8.05 2.85
C GLN A 114 0.09 8.82 3.11
N ARG A 115 0.61 8.79 4.34
CA ARG A 115 1.91 9.44 4.64
C ARG A 115 3.06 8.71 3.97
N VAL A 116 3.02 7.38 3.93
CA VAL A 116 4.02 6.56 3.24
C VAL A 116 3.99 6.84 1.74
N ILE A 117 2.80 6.83 1.12
CA ILE A 117 2.59 7.14 -0.29
C ILE A 117 3.14 8.54 -0.63
N ASN A 118 2.70 9.56 0.12
CA ASN A 118 3.12 10.93 -0.13
C ASN A 118 4.63 11.12 -0.01
N GLY A 119 5.25 10.50 1.00
CA GLY A 119 6.69 10.55 1.21
C GLY A 119 7.46 9.92 0.05
N LEU A 120 7.10 8.71 -0.36
CA LEU A 120 7.77 7.99 -1.45
C LEU A 120 7.60 8.67 -2.80
N ILE A 121 6.41 9.21 -3.09
CA ILE A 121 6.15 9.95 -4.33
C ILE A 121 6.94 11.26 -4.36
N ALA A 122 6.95 11.99 -3.24
CA ALA A 122 7.72 13.23 -3.13
C ALA A 122 9.23 12.96 -3.26
N ALA A 123 9.72 11.85 -2.69
CA ALA A 123 11.11 11.42 -2.84
C ALA A 123 11.46 11.06 -4.28
N SER A 124 10.60 10.31 -4.98
CA SER A 124 10.79 9.99 -6.40
C SER A 124 10.94 11.26 -7.25
N ARG A 125 10.00 12.21 -7.09
CA ARG A 125 10.04 13.49 -7.80
C ARG A 125 11.28 14.33 -7.45
N ALA A 126 11.64 14.39 -6.17
CA ALA A 126 12.81 15.14 -5.73
C ALA A 126 14.11 14.57 -6.31
N LEU A 127 14.19 13.25 -6.48
CA LEU A 127 15.31 12.58 -7.16
C LEU A 127 15.37 12.91 -8.66
N GLU A 128 14.22 12.87 -9.35
CA GLU A 128 14.11 13.24 -10.77
C GLU A 128 14.52 14.69 -11.02
N GLU A 129 14.21 15.58 -10.08
CA GLU A 129 14.49 17.02 -10.16
C GLU A 129 15.83 17.42 -9.51
N GLY A 130 16.58 16.49 -8.91
CA GLY A 130 17.84 16.74 -8.23
C GLY A 130 17.74 17.60 -6.97
N ARG A 131 16.56 17.71 -6.35
CA ARG A 131 16.28 18.59 -5.20
C ARG A 131 16.55 17.86 -3.86
N GLN A 132 17.77 18.02 -3.35
CA GLN A 132 18.21 17.32 -2.13
C GLN A 132 17.43 17.72 -0.86
N ASP A 133 17.08 19.01 -0.70
CA ASP A 133 16.33 19.47 0.48
C ASP A 133 14.90 18.93 0.47
N ALA A 134 14.23 18.92 -0.69
CA ALA A 134 12.92 18.32 -0.86
C ALA A 134 12.95 16.81 -0.59
N LEU A 135 14.03 16.14 -0.97
CA LEU A 135 14.24 14.72 -0.74
C LEU A 135 14.34 14.41 0.76
N ARG A 136 15.10 15.19 1.53
CA ARG A 136 15.19 15.03 2.99
C ARG A 136 13.84 15.27 3.67
N ALA A 137 13.10 16.30 3.24
CA ALA A 137 11.79 16.62 3.77
C ALA A 137 10.73 15.55 3.45
N ALA A 138 10.89 14.84 2.32
CA ALA A 138 9.95 13.80 1.88
C ALA A 138 9.99 12.52 2.75
N LEU A 139 11.12 12.22 3.38
CA LEU A 139 11.35 10.97 4.10
C LEU A 139 11.63 11.22 5.60
N PRO A 140 10.65 11.77 6.35
CA PRO A 140 10.83 12.10 7.75
C PRO A 140 10.97 10.82 8.62
N PRO A 141 11.78 10.85 9.70
CA PRO A 141 12.10 9.67 10.52
C PRO A 141 10.89 9.11 11.27
N GLU A 142 9.83 9.89 11.48
CA GLU A 142 8.57 9.43 12.08
C GLU A 142 7.81 8.45 11.19
N VAL A 143 8.05 8.49 9.89
CA VAL A 143 7.46 7.57 8.90
C VAL A 143 8.49 6.55 8.44
N PHE A 144 9.71 7.00 8.16
CA PHE A 144 10.82 6.19 7.66
C PHE A 144 11.93 6.15 8.71
N THR A 145 11.94 5.13 9.54
CA THR A 145 12.78 5.05 10.75
C THR A 145 14.29 5.14 10.48
N ALA A 146 14.72 4.86 9.24
CA ALA A 146 16.11 5.03 8.82
C ALA A 146 16.45 6.48 8.38
N GLY A 147 15.48 7.41 8.44
CA GLY A 147 15.61 8.75 7.89
C GLY A 147 15.79 8.76 6.37
N ALA A 148 16.01 9.94 5.80
CA ALA A 148 16.07 10.10 4.35
C ALA A 148 17.24 9.32 3.72
N GLU A 149 18.45 9.48 4.26
CA GLU A 149 19.65 8.84 3.70
C GLU A 149 19.56 7.29 3.79
N GLY A 150 19.16 6.76 4.96
CA GLY A 150 19.03 5.32 5.13
C GLY A 150 17.92 4.71 4.28
N THR A 151 16.80 5.43 4.11
CA THR A 151 15.70 4.98 3.25
C THR A 151 16.11 4.99 1.77
N LEU A 152 16.83 6.01 1.33
CA LEU A 152 17.36 6.07 -0.03
C LEU A 152 18.36 4.96 -0.33
N ALA A 153 19.27 4.68 0.61
CA ALA A 153 20.21 3.57 0.47
C ALA A 153 19.45 2.25 0.31
N ARG A 154 18.39 2.02 1.08
CA ARG A 154 17.53 0.83 0.98
C ARG A 154 16.76 0.78 -0.33
N LEU A 155 16.22 1.91 -0.82
CA LEU A 155 15.54 1.99 -2.11
C LEU A 155 16.50 1.70 -3.28
N GLY A 156 17.75 2.16 -3.20
CA GLY A 156 18.79 1.90 -4.21
C GLY A 156 19.32 0.46 -4.20
N ALA A 157 19.12 -0.27 -3.10
CA ALA A 157 19.60 -1.64 -2.92
C ALA A 157 18.53 -2.51 -2.23
N LEU A 158 17.33 -2.56 -2.84
CA LEU A 158 16.23 -3.36 -2.31
C LEU A 158 16.61 -4.84 -2.28
N PRO A 159 16.39 -5.53 -1.13
CA PRO A 159 16.53 -6.99 -1.09
C PRO A 159 15.48 -7.64 -1.99
N PRO A 160 15.62 -8.92 -2.34
CA PRO A 160 14.54 -9.66 -2.99
C PRO A 160 13.23 -9.58 -2.20
N LEU A 161 12.16 -9.16 -2.87
CA LEU A 161 10.82 -8.99 -2.31
C LEU A 161 9.82 -9.96 -2.98
N PRO A 162 9.94 -11.27 -2.74
CA PRO A 162 9.17 -12.28 -3.46
C PRO A 162 7.66 -12.18 -3.20
N ARG A 163 7.24 -11.78 -2.00
CA ARG A 163 5.81 -11.61 -1.67
C ARG A 163 5.25 -10.38 -2.36
N THR A 164 6.03 -9.30 -2.44
CA THR A 164 5.70 -8.08 -3.16
C THR A 164 5.55 -8.36 -4.66
N ALA A 165 6.49 -9.06 -5.26
CA ALA A 165 6.44 -9.46 -6.67
C ALA A 165 5.21 -10.34 -6.97
N ALA A 166 4.91 -11.32 -6.11
CA ALA A 166 3.73 -12.18 -6.27
C ALA A 166 2.41 -11.39 -6.14
N ALA A 167 2.33 -10.45 -5.19
CA ALA A 167 1.16 -9.61 -4.99
C ALA A 167 0.95 -8.63 -6.16
N ALA A 168 2.02 -8.00 -6.66
CA ALA A 168 1.99 -7.12 -7.83
C ALA A 168 1.49 -7.86 -9.08
N ALA A 169 2.02 -9.05 -9.36
CA ALA A 169 1.56 -9.89 -10.47
C ALA A 169 0.10 -10.34 -10.30
N SER A 170 -0.37 -10.56 -9.07
CA SER A 170 -1.76 -10.92 -8.81
C SER A 170 -2.70 -9.73 -9.00
N ALA A 171 -2.29 -8.53 -8.57
CA ALA A 171 -3.03 -7.29 -8.79
C ALA A 171 -3.16 -6.98 -10.29
N GLU A 172 -2.07 -7.07 -11.03
CA GLU A 172 -2.06 -6.89 -12.49
C GLU A 172 -3.05 -7.85 -13.17
N ARG A 173 -2.98 -9.15 -12.88
CA ARG A 173 -3.88 -10.15 -13.46
C ARG A 173 -5.34 -9.90 -13.14
N SER A 174 -5.67 -9.47 -11.92
CA SER A 174 -7.05 -9.20 -11.50
C SER A 174 -7.71 -8.07 -12.28
N LEU A 175 -6.91 -7.17 -12.87
CA LEU A 175 -7.39 -6.00 -13.62
C LEU A 175 -7.32 -6.17 -15.14
N ILE A 176 -6.55 -7.14 -15.63
CA ILE A 176 -6.39 -7.42 -17.06
C ILE A 176 -7.40 -8.48 -17.54
N GLN A 177 -7.88 -9.39 -16.67
CA GLN A 177 -8.80 -10.44 -17.11
C GLN A 177 -10.08 -9.83 -17.65
N PRO A 178 -10.38 -10.02 -18.97
CA PRO A 178 -11.68 -9.69 -19.52
C PRO A 178 -12.76 -10.53 -18.82
N GLU A 179 -13.93 -9.93 -18.62
CA GLU A 179 -15.11 -10.65 -18.13
C GLU A 179 -15.27 -11.94 -18.94
N ARG A 180 -15.12 -13.09 -18.30
CA ARG A 180 -15.69 -14.32 -18.84
C ARG A 180 -17.18 -14.18 -18.69
N SER A 181 -17.83 -13.62 -19.69
CA SER A 181 -19.28 -13.73 -19.85
C SER A 181 -19.61 -15.23 -19.72
N PRO A 182 -20.52 -15.66 -18.82
CA PRO A 182 -21.04 -17.01 -18.90
C PRO A 182 -21.75 -17.08 -20.25
N VAL A 183 -21.14 -17.79 -21.20
CA VAL A 183 -21.85 -18.19 -22.41
C VAL A 183 -23.00 -19.02 -21.90
N ALA A 184 -24.20 -18.44 -22.00
CA ALA A 184 -25.45 -19.16 -21.76
C ALA A 184 -25.46 -20.33 -22.76
N SER A 185 -25.12 -21.52 -22.26
CA SER A 185 -25.42 -22.75 -22.97
C SER A 185 -26.92 -22.98 -22.89
N THR A 186 -27.63 -22.34 -23.83
CA THR A 186 -29.02 -22.69 -24.12
C THR A 186 -28.95 -23.70 -25.26
N LEU A 187 -29.16 -24.96 -24.94
CA LEU A 187 -29.63 -26.01 -25.82
C LEU A 187 -30.87 -26.66 -25.17
#